data_ccaf5e05fc8c97cbd2a41b2d7ed168b4
#
_entry.id   ccaf5e05fc8c97cbd2a41b2d7ed168b4
#
_cell.length_a   1.000
_cell.length_b   1.000
_cell.length_c   1.000
_cell.angle_alpha   90.00
_cell.angle_beta   90.00
_cell.angle_gamma   90.00
#
_symmetry.space_group_name_H-M   'P 1'
#
loop_
_entity.id
_entity.type
_entity.pdbx_description
1 polymer ?
#
loop_
_entity_poly.entity_id
_entity_poly.type
_entity_poly.pdbx_seq_one_letter_code
_entity_poly.pdbx_strand_id
1 'polypeptide(L)'
;FVLARKPGKLPNETFQKSFNLEYGSTSIEIKKNTNIRKGQKIVIVDDLVATGGTAIACAELLTENFNVRNEDILILSIIDLKGLGGSTLIREKGFSIKTIIDYD
;
A
#
# COMPACT_ATOMS: atom_id res chain seq x y z
N PHE A 1 7.18 11.58 -6.09
CA PHE A 1 7.08 11.18 -4.69
C PHE A 1 5.66 11.46 -4.18
N VAL A 2 4.97 10.44 -3.69
CA VAL A 2 3.58 10.54 -3.25
C VAL A 2 3.49 10.13 -1.78
N LEU A 3 2.79 10.94 -0.99
CA LEU A 3 2.55 10.61 0.42
C LEU A 3 1.19 9.94 0.57
N ALA A 4 1.20 8.77 1.23
CA ALA A 4 0.00 8.11 1.71
C ALA A 4 -0.01 8.23 3.24
N ARG A 5 -1.10 8.69 3.81
CA ARG A 5 -1.19 9.03 5.23
C ARG A 5 -2.48 8.51 5.84
N LYS A 6 -2.50 8.43 7.16
CA LYS A 6 -3.73 8.17 7.91
C LYS A 6 -4.71 9.33 7.72
N PRO A 7 -6.03 9.09 7.84
CA PRO A 7 -7.04 10.12 7.62
C PRO A 7 -6.80 11.37 8.45
N GLY A 8 -7.11 12.52 7.85
CA GLY A 8 -6.99 13.80 8.51
C GLY A 8 -5.58 14.38 8.56
N LYS A 9 -4.59 13.69 7.98
CA LYS A 9 -3.19 14.14 7.98
C LYS A 9 -2.80 14.92 6.74
N LEU A 10 -3.57 14.79 5.65
CA LEU A 10 -3.28 15.50 4.40
C LEU A 10 -4.24 16.67 4.21
N PRO A 11 -3.73 17.83 3.73
CA PRO A 11 -4.59 18.92 3.32
C PRO A 11 -5.26 18.56 1.98
N ASN A 12 -6.34 19.28 1.66
CA ASN A 12 -7.09 19.11 0.43
C ASN A 12 -7.85 17.77 0.37
N GLU A 13 -8.51 17.54 -0.75
CA GLU A 13 -9.30 16.33 -0.95
C GLU A 13 -8.41 15.11 -1.16
N THR A 14 -8.87 13.98 -0.63
CA THR A 14 -8.14 12.71 -0.68
C THR A 14 -9.05 11.58 -1.11
N PHE A 15 -8.46 10.54 -1.69
CA PHE A 15 -9.06 9.22 -1.77
C PHE A 15 -8.67 8.44 -0.52
N GLN A 16 -9.59 7.67 0.02
CA GLN A 16 -9.37 6.88 1.23
C GLN A 16 -9.70 5.42 0.99
N LYS A 17 -8.99 4.54 1.68
CA LYS A 17 -9.25 3.11 1.69
C LYS A 17 -9.17 2.61 3.12
N SER A 18 -10.25 1.98 3.60
CA SER A 18 -10.29 1.36 4.92
C SER A 18 -9.72 -0.05 4.86
N PHE A 19 -9.11 -0.48 5.95
CA PHE A 19 -8.63 -1.84 6.09
C PHE A 19 -8.69 -2.27 7.56
N ASN A 20 -8.79 -3.58 7.76
CA ASN A 20 -8.91 -4.14 9.10
C ASN A 20 -7.55 -4.39 9.72
N LEU A 21 -7.44 -4.06 10.99
CA LEU A 21 -6.33 -4.41 11.85
C LEU A 21 -6.80 -5.45 12.87
N GLU A 22 -5.83 -6.05 13.57
CA GLU A 22 -6.13 -7.00 14.63
C GLU A 22 -6.98 -6.38 15.75
N TYR A 23 -6.81 -5.09 16.00
CA TYR A 23 -7.48 -4.36 17.07
C TYR A 23 -8.57 -3.39 16.58
N GLY A 24 -9.06 -3.57 15.36
CA GLY A 24 -10.09 -2.68 14.81
C GLY A 24 -9.86 -2.41 13.34
N SER A 25 -10.27 -1.23 12.91
CA SER A 25 -10.07 -0.80 11.52
C SER A 25 -9.45 0.58 11.47
N THR A 26 -8.76 0.86 10.38
CA THR A 26 -8.21 2.17 10.08
C THR A 26 -8.30 2.41 8.58
N SER A 27 -7.84 3.55 8.11
CA SER A 27 -7.79 3.83 6.68
C SER A 27 -6.52 4.57 6.34
N ILE A 28 -6.24 4.64 5.04
CA ILE A 28 -5.11 5.38 4.49
C ILE A 28 -5.65 6.31 3.41
N GLU A 29 -5.00 7.45 3.20
CA GLU A 29 -5.46 8.42 2.21
C GLU A 29 -4.33 8.89 1.30
N ILE A 30 -4.69 9.22 0.05
CA ILE A 30 -3.81 9.82 -0.95
C ILE A 30 -4.54 11.03 -1.52
N LYS A 31 -3.84 12.13 -1.72
CA LYS A 31 -4.43 13.33 -2.32
C LYS A 31 -4.99 13.06 -3.70
N LYS A 32 -6.21 13.54 -3.97
CA LYS A 32 -6.86 13.38 -5.29
C LYS A 32 -6.08 14.02 -6.42
N ASN A 33 -5.38 15.12 -6.16
CA ASN A 33 -4.61 15.85 -7.17
C ASN A 33 -3.20 15.28 -7.38
N THR A 34 -2.92 14.09 -6.85
CA THR A 34 -1.64 13.43 -7.08
C THR A 34 -1.48 13.13 -8.56
N ASN A 35 -0.35 13.53 -9.13
CA ASN A 35 -0.10 13.40 -10.56
C ASN A 35 0.54 12.05 -10.89
N ILE A 36 -0.30 11.06 -11.13
CA ILE A 36 0.13 9.73 -11.57
C ILE A 36 -0.37 9.53 -12.99
N ARG A 37 0.55 9.28 -13.91
CA ARG A 37 0.22 9.06 -15.32
C ARG A 37 -0.05 7.59 -15.59
N LYS A 38 -0.93 7.33 -16.55
CA LYS A 38 -1.21 5.98 -17.02
C LYS A 38 0.09 5.32 -17.53
N GLY A 39 0.33 4.09 -17.09
CA GLY A 39 1.50 3.33 -17.52
C GLY A 39 2.75 3.56 -16.67
N GLN A 40 2.72 4.48 -15.73
CA GLN A 40 3.84 4.65 -14.81
C GLN A 40 3.94 3.46 -13.85
N LYS A 41 5.18 3.10 -13.54
CA LYS A 41 5.45 2.09 -12.50
C LYS A 41 5.57 2.79 -11.16
N ILE A 42 4.93 2.20 -10.16
CA ILE A 42 4.83 2.77 -8.81
C ILE A 42 5.56 1.86 -7.83
N VAL A 43 6.36 2.45 -6.98
CA VAL A 43 6.98 1.74 -5.85
C VAL A 43 6.39 2.29 -4.56
N ILE A 44 5.78 1.39 -3.78
CA ILE A 44 5.30 1.71 -2.44
C ILE A 44 6.39 1.30 -1.47
N VAL A 45 6.92 2.26 -0.73
CA VAL A 45 7.99 2.02 0.24
C VAL A 45 7.40 2.01 1.64
N ASP A 46 7.65 0.93 2.38
CA ASP A 46 7.23 0.78 3.75
C ASP A 46 8.41 0.23 4.57
N ASP A 47 8.45 0.53 5.84
CA ASP A 47 9.50 0.00 6.71
C ASP A 47 9.23 -1.43 7.14
N LEU A 48 7.97 -1.79 7.34
CA LEU A 48 7.58 -3.08 7.90
C LEU A 48 6.30 -3.59 7.24
N VAL A 49 6.32 -4.85 6.81
CA VAL A 49 5.10 -5.57 6.44
C VAL A 49 4.79 -6.59 7.53
N ALA A 50 3.65 -6.44 8.15
CA ALA A 50 3.11 -7.38 9.13
C ALA A 50 1.98 -8.19 8.49
N THR A 51 0.74 -7.74 8.61
CA THR A 51 -0.42 -8.41 8.02
C THR A 51 -0.66 -8.01 6.56
N GLY A 52 0.02 -6.97 6.10
CA GLY A 52 -0.10 -6.48 4.72
C GLY A 52 -1.21 -5.48 4.49
N GLY A 53 -2.02 -5.18 5.50
CA GLY A 53 -3.20 -4.33 5.36
C GLY A 53 -2.90 -2.94 4.82
N THR A 54 -1.90 -2.27 5.37
CA THR A 54 -1.53 -0.91 4.96
C THR A 54 -1.05 -0.88 3.51
N ALA A 55 -0.14 -1.78 3.15
CA ALA A 55 0.42 -1.83 1.80
C ALA A 55 -0.66 -2.19 0.77
N ILE A 56 -1.51 -3.16 1.08
CA ILE A 56 -2.61 -3.56 0.20
C ILE A 56 -3.60 -2.41 0.02
N ALA A 57 -3.96 -1.72 1.10
CA ALA A 57 -4.88 -0.58 1.00
C ALA A 57 -4.31 0.53 0.12
N CYS A 58 -3.02 0.83 0.25
CA CYS A 58 -2.34 1.81 -0.59
C CYS A 58 -2.35 1.38 -2.06
N ALA A 59 -2.01 0.13 -2.34
CA ALA A 59 -2.01 -0.40 -3.70
C ALA A 59 -3.41 -0.38 -4.32
N GLU A 60 -4.43 -0.76 -3.56
CA GLU A 60 -5.82 -0.73 -4.02
C GLU A 60 -6.32 0.68 -4.28
N LEU A 61 -5.91 1.66 -3.47
CA LEU A 61 -6.21 3.07 -3.76
C LEU A 61 -5.69 3.48 -5.13
N LEU A 62 -4.47 3.07 -5.46
CA LEU A 62 -3.86 3.40 -6.75
C LEU A 62 -4.58 2.72 -7.91
N THR A 63 -4.93 1.45 -7.76
CA THR A 63 -5.63 0.72 -8.84
C THR A 63 -7.06 1.22 -9.04
N GLU A 64 -7.75 1.57 -7.97
CA GLU A 64 -9.15 1.97 -8.03
C GLU A 64 -9.35 3.41 -8.47
N ASN A 65 -8.41 4.31 -8.15
CA ASN A 65 -8.62 5.75 -8.31
C ASN A 65 -7.66 6.43 -9.29
N PHE A 66 -6.55 5.80 -9.63
CA PHE A 66 -5.52 6.41 -10.48
C PHE A 66 -5.22 5.60 -11.74
N ASN A 67 -6.01 4.58 -12.03
CA ASN A 67 -5.85 3.70 -13.20
C ASN A 67 -4.48 3.02 -13.27
N VAL A 68 -3.86 2.75 -12.13
CA VAL A 68 -2.60 2.01 -12.07
C VAL A 68 -2.92 0.52 -12.10
N ARG A 69 -2.17 -0.23 -12.91
CA ARG A 69 -2.36 -1.69 -12.99
C ARG A 69 -1.60 -2.38 -11.86
N ASN A 70 -2.11 -3.52 -11.40
CA ASN A 70 -1.46 -4.31 -10.36
C ASN A 70 0.00 -4.61 -10.70
N GLU A 71 0.26 -4.97 -11.94
CA GLU A 71 1.60 -5.32 -12.44
C GLU A 71 2.59 -4.15 -12.46
N ASP A 72 2.08 -2.93 -12.37
CA ASP A 72 2.92 -1.72 -12.32
C ASP A 72 3.22 -1.25 -10.90
N ILE A 73 2.77 -2.00 -9.90
CA ILE A 73 2.99 -1.68 -8.49
C ILE A 73 3.98 -2.67 -7.88
N LEU A 74 5.04 -2.14 -7.30
CA LEU A 74 5.97 -2.89 -6.47
C LEU A 74 5.90 -2.38 -5.04
N ILE A 75 5.70 -3.26 -4.09
CA ILE A 75 5.80 -2.94 -2.67
C ILE A 75 7.20 -3.29 -2.22
N LEU A 76 7.93 -2.31 -1.71
CA LEU A 76 9.28 -2.49 -1.20
C LEU A 76 9.25 -2.26 0.31
N SER A 77 9.53 -3.29 1.07
CA SER A 77 9.59 -3.23 2.53
C SER A 77 10.97 -3.60 3.04
N ILE A 78 11.42 -2.92 4.07
CA ILE A 78 12.69 -3.25 4.69
C ILE A 78 12.56 -4.56 5.46
N ILE A 79 11.49 -4.72 6.23
CA ILE A 79 11.28 -5.88 7.11
C ILE A 79 9.97 -6.58 6.74
N ASP A 80 10.02 -7.90 6.62
CA ASP A 80 8.84 -8.76 6.46
C ASP A 80 8.73 -9.67 7.68
N LEU A 81 7.65 -9.51 8.44
CA LEU A 81 7.30 -10.39 9.53
C LEU A 81 6.51 -11.58 8.98
N LYS A 82 7.22 -12.57 8.46
CA LYS A 82 6.64 -13.68 7.69
C LYS A 82 5.56 -14.46 8.44
N GLY A 83 5.69 -14.59 9.74
CA GLY A 83 4.70 -15.29 10.56
C GLY A 83 3.31 -14.67 10.54
N LEU A 84 3.19 -13.41 10.13
CA LEU A 84 1.91 -12.73 10.03
C LEU A 84 1.26 -12.81 8.64
N GLY A 85 1.97 -13.36 7.65
CA GLY A 85 1.40 -13.69 6.35
C GLY A 85 1.14 -12.52 5.39
N GLY A 86 1.63 -11.31 5.71
CA GLY A 86 1.34 -10.13 4.90
C GLY A 86 1.90 -10.21 3.48
N SER A 87 3.14 -10.66 3.32
CA SER A 87 3.76 -10.79 2.00
C SER A 87 3.04 -11.81 1.12
N THR A 88 2.59 -12.93 1.70
CA THR A 88 1.79 -13.92 0.99
C THR A 88 0.47 -13.32 0.52
N LEU A 89 -0.22 -12.60 1.39
CA LEU A 89 -1.48 -11.95 1.05
C LEU A 89 -1.31 -10.91 -0.06
N ILE A 90 -0.24 -10.12 -0.01
CA ILE A 90 0.08 -9.15 -1.05
C ILE A 90 0.22 -9.83 -2.42
N ARG A 91 0.94 -10.94 -2.47
CA ARG A 91 1.11 -11.72 -3.72
C ARG A 91 -0.20 -12.31 -4.20
N GLU A 92 -1.02 -12.82 -3.29
CA GLU A 92 -2.35 -13.36 -3.63
C GLU A 92 -3.27 -12.30 -4.22
N LYS A 93 -3.12 -11.04 -3.82
CA LYS A 93 -3.88 -9.92 -4.37
C LYS A 93 -3.36 -9.45 -5.73
N GLY A 94 -2.28 -10.03 -6.23
CA GLY A 94 -1.73 -9.71 -7.55
C GLY A 94 -0.68 -8.61 -7.56
N PHE A 95 -0.15 -8.24 -6.39
CA PHE A 95 0.90 -7.23 -6.28
C PHE A 95 2.26 -7.89 -6.10
N SER A 96 3.31 -7.20 -6.56
CA SER A 96 4.69 -7.64 -6.33
C SER A 96 5.23 -7.05 -5.05
N ILE A 97 6.04 -7.82 -4.34
CA ILE A 97 6.68 -7.37 -3.11
C ILE A 97 8.14 -7.81 -3.09
N LYS A 98 9.01 -6.91 -2.64
CA LYS A 98 10.41 -7.20 -2.31
C LYS A 98 10.69 -6.77 -0.90
N THR A 99 11.46 -7.58 -0.18
CA THR A 99 11.84 -7.32 1.20
C THR A 99 13.34 -7.48 1.35
N ILE A 100 13.93 -6.71 2.27
CA ILE A 100 15.37 -6.74 2.52
C ILE A 100 15.70 -7.72 3.64
N ILE A 101 14.92 -7.70 4.71
CA ILE A 101 15.11 -8.54 5.88
C ILE A 101 13.82 -9.30 6.16
N ASP A 102 13.92 -10.63 6.28
CA ASP A 102 12.80 -11.48 6.64
C ASP A 102 12.96 -11.96 8.10
N TYR A 103 11.90 -11.84 8.87
CA TYR A 103 11.79 -12.39 10.22
C TYR A 103 10.68 -13.41 10.28
N ASP A 104 10.97 -14.52 10.90
CA ASP A 104 9.98 -15.58 11.12
C ASP A 104 9.07 -15.27 12.31
#